data_4b994f7d4c07dc9480913b80fcab544c
#
_entry.id   4b994f7d4c07dc9480913b80fcab544c
#
_cell.length_a   1.000
_cell.length_b   1.000
_cell.length_c   1.000
_cell.angle_alpha   90.00
_cell.angle_beta   90.00
_cell.angle_gamma   90.00
#
_symmetry.space_group_name_H-M   'P 1'
#
loop_
_entity.id
_entity.type
_entity.pdbx_description
1 polymer ?
#
loop_
_entity_poly.entity_id
_entity_poly.type
_entity_poly.pdbx_seq_one_letter_code
_entity_poly.pdbx_strand_id
1 'polypeptide(L)'
;MTDGSISDNGRSSDRERATRDSYDAIAEAYADWIADELTAKPHDRAVLGAFSELVLATGSPDVLDIGCGPGRITAFLAALGLSPRGLDLSPAMVGLARDLYPKLDFDIGTMSALPHSDASFAGLVAWYSIIHIPDAELAGVFAEAARVLRPGGWFQLAFQLGDRVDHFADLAGTAIDLDFHRRSFDQILSALEPHGFSPVTRLEREPERAGRYPEANRQGYLLVRRSDR
;
A
#
# COMPACT_ATOMS: atom_id res chain seq x y z
N MET A 1 -15.02 16.78 37.23
CA MET A 1 -13.88 16.44 36.39
C MET A 1 -14.32 15.25 35.55
N THR A 2 -14.81 15.51 34.35
CA THR A 2 -15.23 14.48 33.40
C THR A 2 -14.05 14.23 32.47
N ASP A 3 -13.45 13.07 32.65
CA ASP A 3 -12.38 12.54 31.80
C ASP A 3 -12.95 12.27 30.41
N GLY A 4 -12.56 13.11 29.44
CA GLY A 4 -12.97 12.99 28.06
C GLY A 4 -12.06 12.01 27.30
N SER A 5 -12.20 10.73 27.55
CA SER A 5 -11.61 9.72 26.66
C SER A 5 -12.37 9.72 25.34
N ILE A 6 -11.84 10.50 24.36
CA ILE A 6 -12.18 10.27 22.95
C ILE A 6 -11.74 8.85 22.66
N SER A 7 -12.68 7.96 22.34
CA SER A 7 -12.39 6.56 22.06
C SER A 7 -11.40 6.45 20.89
N ASP A 8 -10.47 5.51 20.95
CA ASP A 8 -9.42 5.28 19.93
C ASP A 8 -10.02 5.07 18.52
N ASN A 9 -11.21 4.45 18.44
CA ASN A 9 -12.02 4.32 17.22
C ASN A 9 -12.43 5.67 16.58
N GLY A 10 -12.67 6.73 17.37
CA GLY A 10 -12.99 8.05 16.82
C GLY A 10 -11.81 8.70 16.11
N ARG A 11 -10.61 8.56 16.64
CA ARG A 11 -9.39 9.13 16.07
C ARG A 11 -8.95 8.41 14.78
N SER A 12 -9.11 7.09 14.69
CA SER A 12 -8.84 6.30 13.49
C SER A 12 -9.75 6.75 12.33
N SER A 13 -11.05 6.87 12.57
CA SER A 13 -12.02 7.31 11.56
C SER A 13 -11.79 8.75 11.08
N ASP A 14 -11.29 9.64 11.94
CA ASP A 14 -10.98 11.03 11.58
C ASP A 14 -9.73 11.11 10.68
N ARG A 15 -8.69 10.32 10.96
CA ARG A 15 -7.49 10.24 10.11
C ARG A 15 -7.78 9.59 8.76
N GLU A 16 -8.52 8.48 8.72
CA GLU A 16 -8.93 7.87 7.46
C GLU A 16 -9.70 8.85 6.59
N ARG A 17 -10.59 9.65 7.21
CA ARG A 17 -11.32 10.71 6.51
C ARG A 17 -10.38 11.77 5.97
N ALA A 18 -9.45 12.29 6.78
CA ALA A 18 -8.48 13.30 6.37
C ALA A 18 -7.61 12.77 5.20
N THR A 19 -7.14 11.53 5.28
CA THR A 19 -6.37 10.88 4.21
C THR A 19 -7.20 10.75 2.94
N ARG A 20 -8.44 10.26 3.04
CA ARG A 20 -9.35 10.15 1.89
C ARG A 20 -9.61 11.51 1.25
N ASP A 21 -10.02 12.51 2.05
CA ASP A 21 -10.39 13.83 1.56
C ASP A 21 -9.18 14.54 0.91
N SER A 22 -7.97 14.31 1.44
CA SER A 22 -6.71 14.80 0.84
C SER A 22 -6.45 14.16 -0.53
N TYR A 23 -6.55 12.83 -0.64
CA TYR A 23 -6.35 12.16 -1.93
C TYR A 23 -7.46 12.42 -2.93
N ASP A 24 -8.72 12.60 -2.49
CA ASP A 24 -9.80 13.04 -3.36
C ASP A 24 -9.51 14.43 -3.96
N ALA A 25 -8.95 15.34 -3.16
CA ALA A 25 -8.64 16.71 -3.60
C ALA A 25 -7.51 16.78 -4.64
N ILE A 26 -6.56 15.84 -4.63
CA ILE A 26 -5.38 15.86 -5.50
C ILE A 26 -5.40 14.76 -6.58
N ALA A 27 -6.48 14.00 -6.71
CA ALA A 27 -6.49 12.73 -7.46
C ALA A 27 -6.00 12.88 -8.90
N GLU A 28 -6.52 13.84 -9.67
CA GLU A 28 -6.12 14.05 -11.07
C GLU A 28 -4.65 14.47 -11.16
N ALA A 29 -4.23 15.49 -10.39
CA ALA A 29 -2.86 15.99 -10.41
C ALA A 29 -1.85 14.91 -9.96
N TYR A 30 -2.23 14.10 -8.99
CA TYR A 30 -1.40 12.99 -8.52
C TYR A 30 -1.30 11.89 -9.58
N ALA A 31 -2.42 11.50 -10.21
CA ALA A 31 -2.43 10.49 -11.27
C ALA A 31 -1.54 10.91 -12.45
N ASP A 32 -1.64 12.16 -12.90
CA ASP A 32 -0.81 12.72 -13.96
C ASP A 32 0.69 12.73 -13.58
N TRP A 33 0.98 13.10 -12.32
CA TRP A 33 2.36 13.15 -11.85
C TRP A 33 3.03 11.77 -11.82
N ILE A 34 2.31 10.72 -11.37
CA ILE A 34 2.88 9.37 -11.24
C ILE A 34 2.71 8.49 -12.47
N ALA A 35 2.05 8.96 -13.54
CA ALA A 35 1.67 8.13 -14.69
C ALA A 35 2.83 7.30 -15.25
N ASP A 36 3.99 7.90 -15.43
CA ASP A 36 5.18 7.25 -15.99
C ASP A 36 6.23 6.82 -14.94
N GLU A 37 5.92 6.99 -13.64
CA GLU A 37 6.91 6.74 -12.59
C GLU A 37 7.48 5.33 -12.65
N LEU A 38 6.63 4.32 -12.77
CA LEU A 38 7.07 2.92 -12.81
C LEU A 38 7.95 2.62 -14.02
N THR A 39 7.73 3.29 -15.15
CA THR A 39 8.59 3.20 -16.32
C THR A 39 10.00 3.72 -16.03
N ALA A 40 10.11 4.79 -15.25
CA ALA A 40 11.37 5.38 -14.83
C ALA A 40 12.09 4.62 -13.71
N LYS A 41 11.41 3.68 -13.01
CA LYS A 41 11.92 2.99 -11.81
C LYS A 41 12.21 1.50 -12.09
N PRO A 42 13.39 1.13 -12.64
CA PRO A 42 13.70 -0.26 -12.99
C PRO A 42 13.76 -1.19 -11.77
N HIS A 43 14.21 -0.72 -10.60
CA HIS A 43 14.22 -1.52 -9.37
C HIS A 43 12.81 -1.87 -8.89
N ASP A 44 11.88 -0.93 -8.99
CA ASP A 44 10.46 -1.14 -8.62
C ASP A 44 9.84 -2.23 -9.50
N ARG A 45 10.10 -2.16 -10.83
CA ARG A 45 9.65 -3.20 -11.76
C ARG A 45 10.27 -4.56 -11.47
N ALA A 46 11.56 -4.61 -11.11
CA ALA A 46 12.24 -5.87 -10.77
C ALA A 46 11.65 -6.51 -9.50
N VAL A 47 11.35 -5.71 -8.47
CA VAL A 47 10.72 -6.18 -7.21
C VAL A 47 9.33 -6.71 -7.49
N LEU A 48 8.50 -5.98 -8.22
CA LEU A 48 7.14 -6.41 -8.60
C LEU A 48 7.19 -7.62 -9.54
N GLY A 49 8.19 -7.73 -10.43
CA GLY A 49 8.42 -8.88 -11.28
C GLY A 49 8.71 -10.14 -10.47
N ALA A 50 9.66 -10.08 -9.54
CA ALA A 50 10.00 -11.19 -8.66
C ALA A 50 8.79 -11.62 -7.79
N PHE A 51 8.04 -10.67 -7.24
CA PHE A 51 6.79 -10.96 -6.54
C PHE A 51 5.79 -11.71 -7.44
N SER A 52 5.61 -11.24 -8.68
CA SER A 52 4.66 -11.84 -9.62
C SER A 52 5.03 -13.30 -9.96
N GLU A 53 6.30 -13.59 -10.19
CA GLU A 53 6.79 -14.96 -10.44
C GLU A 53 6.51 -15.88 -9.24
N LEU A 54 6.74 -15.41 -8.01
CA LEU A 54 6.48 -16.17 -6.79
C LEU A 54 4.99 -16.44 -6.59
N VAL A 55 4.12 -15.47 -6.86
CA VAL A 55 2.67 -15.67 -6.79
C VAL A 55 2.21 -16.67 -7.84
N LEU A 56 2.62 -16.52 -9.10
CA LEU A 56 2.27 -17.44 -10.20
C LEU A 56 2.71 -18.89 -9.89
N ALA A 57 3.86 -19.07 -9.25
CA ALA A 57 4.34 -20.39 -8.84
C ALA A 57 3.44 -21.08 -7.80
N THR A 58 2.54 -20.36 -7.11
CA THR A 58 1.53 -20.97 -6.22
C THR A 58 0.39 -21.66 -6.99
N GLY A 59 0.28 -21.44 -8.29
CA GLY A 59 -0.82 -21.93 -9.13
C GLY A 59 -2.09 -21.07 -9.06
N SER A 60 -2.07 -19.93 -8.35
CA SER A 60 -3.18 -18.98 -8.30
C SER A 60 -2.68 -17.56 -8.59
N PRO A 61 -3.25 -16.87 -9.58
CA PRO A 61 -2.83 -15.53 -9.96
C PRO A 61 -3.50 -14.41 -9.15
N ASP A 62 -4.40 -14.72 -8.21
CA ASP A 62 -5.25 -13.75 -7.51
C ASP A 62 -4.45 -12.89 -6.56
N VAL A 63 -4.45 -11.57 -6.79
CA VAL A 63 -3.71 -10.57 -6.00
C VAL A 63 -4.61 -9.40 -5.62
N LEU A 64 -4.41 -8.84 -4.41
CA LEU A 64 -5.00 -7.58 -4.00
C LEU A 64 -3.91 -6.51 -3.86
N ASP A 65 -4.11 -5.37 -4.53
CA ASP A 65 -3.29 -4.15 -4.43
C ASP A 65 -3.99 -3.18 -3.46
N ILE A 66 -3.44 -3.06 -2.24
CA ILE A 66 -4.05 -2.33 -1.12
C ILE A 66 -3.52 -0.90 -1.10
N GLY A 67 -4.41 0.07 -1.28
CA GLY A 67 -4.06 1.47 -1.51
C GLY A 67 -3.53 1.65 -2.94
N CYS A 68 -4.32 1.17 -3.91
CA CYS A 68 -3.92 1.10 -5.32
C CYS A 68 -3.83 2.47 -6.01
N GLY A 69 -4.39 3.54 -5.40
CA GLY A 69 -4.50 4.85 -6.01
C GLY A 69 -5.17 4.80 -7.38
N PRO A 70 -4.63 5.47 -8.41
CA PRO A 70 -5.18 5.46 -9.76
C PRO A 70 -4.90 4.16 -10.55
N GLY A 71 -4.48 3.07 -9.88
CA GLY A 71 -4.42 1.71 -10.45
C GLY A 71 -3.16 1.34 -11.24
N ARG A 72 -2.08 2.16 -11.22
CA ARG A 72 -0.87 1.90 -12.03
C ARG A 72 -0.15 0.60 -11.65
N ILE A 73 -0.07 0.28 -10.35
CA ILE A 73 0.55 -0.96 -9.88
C ILE A 73 -0.36 -2.15 -10.20
N THR A 74 -1.67 -2.02 -9.97
CA THR A 74 -2.66 -3.03 -10.36
C THR A 74 -2.52 -3.38 -11.84
N ALA A 75 -2.45 -2.37 -12.73
CA ALA A 75 -2.30 -2.57 -14.16
C ALA A 75 -0.97 -3.25 -14.54
N PHE A 76 0.13 -2.88 -13.85
CA PHE A 76 1.42 -3.51 -14.07
C PHE A 76 1.43 -4.98 -13.66
N LEU A 77 0.82 -5.33 -12.52
CA LEU A 77 0.66 -6.72 -12.07
C LEU A 77 -0.17 -7.54 -13.07
N ALA A 78 -1.24 -6.96 -13.63
CA ALA A 78 -2.04 -7.61 -14.68
C ALA A 78 -1.19 -7.87 -15.95
N ALA A 79 -0.35 -6.94 -16.34
CA ALA A 79 0.57 -7.11 -17.48
C ALA A 79 1.63 -8.21 -17.26
N LEU A 80 1.93 -8.55 -16.00
CA LEU A 80 2.81 -9.66 -15.62
C LEU A 80 2.07 -11.01 -15.52
N GLY A 81 0.78 -11.08 -15.85
CA GLY A 81 0.00 -12.31 -15.88
C GLY A 81 -0.75 -12.65 -14.59
N LEU A 82 -0.78 -11.74 -13.63
CA LEU A 82 -1.60 -11.86 -12.43
C LEU A 82 -3.07 -11.45 -12.69
N SER A 83 -3.96 -11.83 -11.79
CA SER A 83 -5.36 -11.40 -11.74
C SER A 83 -5.55 -10.44 -10.56
N PRO A 84 -5.11 -9.18 -10.67
CA PRO A 84 -5.13 -8.24 -9.57
C PRO A 84 -6.50 -7.57 -9.45
N ARG A 85 -6.85 -7.26 -8.20
CA ARG A 85 -7.91 -6.33 -7.82
C ARG A 85 -7.28 -5.18 -7.05
N GLY A 86 -7.69 -3.94 -7.33
CA GLY A 86 -7.26 -2.76 -6.58
C GLY A 86 -8.27 -2.40 -5.50
N LEU A 87 -7.77 -1.89 -4.37
CA LEU A 87 -8.61 -1.31 -3.32
C LEU A 87 -7.97 0.01 -2.87
N ASP A 88 -8.77 1.08 -2.82
CA ASP A 88 -8.32 2.37 -2.30
C ASP A 88 -9.38 3.03 -1.42
N LEU A 89 -8.93 3.86 -0.49
CA LEU A 89 -9.78 4.60 0.43
C LEU A 89 -10.49 5.77 -0.28
N SER A 90 -9.85 6.36 -1.31
CA SER A 90 -10.33 7.53 -2.05
C SER A 90 -11.26 7.14 -3.20
N PRO A 91 -12.56 7.54 -3.16
CA PRO A 91 -13.47 7.39 -4.30
C PRO A 91 -12.97 8.02 -5.59
N ALA A 92 -12.30 9.17 -5.53
CA ALA A 92 -11.76 9.83 -6.70
C ALA A 92 -10.62 9.03 -7.35
N MET A 93 -9.71 8.46 -6.55
CA MET A 93 -8.65 7.55 -7.04
C MET A 93 -9.25 6.32 -7.72
N VAL A 94 -10.24 5.68 -7.09
CA VAL A 94 -10.92 4.51 -7.66
C VAL A 94 -11.67 4.87 -8.94
N GLY A 95 -12.28 6.07 -9.02
CA GLY A 95 -12.91 6.58 -10.23
C GLY A 95 -11.90 6.66 -11.38
N LEU A 96 -10.75 7.32 -11.16
CA LEU A 96 -9.67 7.41 -12.13
C LEU A 96 -9.11 6.03 -12.53
N ALA A 97 -8.93 5.12 -11.56
CA ALA A 97 -8.45 3.77 -11.83
C ALA A 97 -9.38 3.01 -12.79
N ARG A 98 -10.71 3.11 -12.59
CA ARG A 98 -11.73 2.49 -13.46
C ARG A 98 -11.75 3.09 -14.86
N ASP A 99 -11.55 4.41 -14.97
CA ASP A 99 -11.50 5.10 -16.26
C ASP A 99 -10.22 4.75 -17.04
N LEU A 100 -9.08 4.71 -16.36
CA LEU A 100 -7.79 4.37 -16.95
C LEU A 100 -7.66 2.88 -17.32
N TYR A 101 -8.24 2.00 -16.51
CA TYR A 101 -8.11 0.54 -16.64
C TYR A 101 -9.45 -0.19 -16.58
N PRO A 102 -10.37 0.04 -17.56
CA PRO A 102 -11.75 -0.44 -17.50
C PRO A 102 -11.92 -1.97 -17.54
N LYS A 103 -10.83 -2.72 -17.70
CA LYS A 103 -10.83 -4.19 -17.69
C LYS A 103 -10.41 -4.78 -16.33
N LEU A 104 -10.03 -3.93 -15.37
CA LEU A 104 -9.60 -4.33 -14.04
C LEU A 104 -10.66 -3.95 -13.01
N ASP A 105 -10.70 -4.71 -11.92
CA ASP A 105 -11.63 -4.47 -10.82
C ASP A 105 -11.00 -3.57 -9.75
N PHE A 106 -11.76 -2.56 -9.32
CA PHE A 106 -11.36 -1.64 -8.26
C PHE A 106 -12.50 -1.42 -7.27
N ASP A 107 -12.19 -1.56 -5.98
CA ASP A 107 -13.11 -1.38 -4.87
C ASP A 107 -12.73 -0.15 -4.03
N ILE A 108 -13.75 0.53 -3.46
CA ILE A 108 -13.54 1.55 -2.45
C ILE A 108 -13.56 0.87 -1.09
N GLY A 109 -12.53 1.09 -0.28
CA GLY A 109 -12.46 0.48 1.05
C GLY A 109 -11.23 0.87 1.84
N THR A 110 -11.22 0.48 3.12
CA THR A 110 -10.07 0.70 4.00
C THR A 110 -9.27 -0.59 4.17
N MET A 111 -7.95 -0.45 4.30
CA MET A 111 -7.07 -1.60 4.59
C MET A 111 -7.20 -2.14 6.01
N SER A 112 -7.86 -1.40 6.89
CA SER A 112 -8.18 -1.84 8.27
C SER A 112 -9.42 -2.74 8.36
N ALA A 113 -10.23 -2.83 7.26
CA ALA A 113 -11.41 -3.69 7.18
C ALA A 113 -11.64 -4.07 5.70
N LEU A 114 -10.90 -5.05 5.20
CA LEU A 114 -10.92 -5.46 3.79
C LEU A 114 -12.26 -6.15 3.43
N PRO A 115 -12.97 -5.69 2.39
CA PRO A 115 -14.29 -6.24 2.02
C PRO A 115 -14.18 -7.56 1.24
N HIS A 116 -13.24 -8.42 1.61
CA HIS A 116 -12.94 -9.67 0.94
C HIS A 116 -13.02 -10.85 1.91
N SER A 117 -13.34 -12.03 1.39
CA SER A 117 -13.41 -13.26 2.20
C SER A 117 -12.00 -13.71 2.65
N ASP A 118 -11.96 -14.53 3.71
CA ASP A 118 -10.73 -15.13 4.19
C ASP A 118 -10.06 -15.96 3.09
N ALA A 119 -8.72 -15.95 3.06
CA ALA A 119 -7.91 -16.74 2.14
C ALA A 119 -8.31 -16.60 0.65
N SER A 120 -8.71 -15.41 0.22
CA SER A 120 -9.15 -15.12 -1.16
C SER A 120 -7.97 -14.95 -2.12
N PHE A 121 -6.83 -14.43 -1.64
CA PHE A 121 -5.72 -14.03 -2.49
C PHE A 121 -4.48 -14.90 -2.26
N ALA A 122 -3.71 -15.13 -3.32
CA ALA A 122 -2.39 -15.75 -3.27
C ALA A 122 -1.28 -14.72 -3.02
N GLY A 123 -1.55 -13.45 -3.32
CA GLY A 123 -0.62 -12.35 -3.11
C GLY A 123 -1.30 -11.07 -2.67
N LEU A 124 -0.57 -10.25 -1.92
CA LEU A 124 -0.93 -8.88 -1.57
C LEU A 124 0.19 -7.93 -1.95
N VAL A 125 -0.15 -6.72 -2.34
CA VAL A 125 0.79 -5.60 -2.52
C VAL A 125 0.29 -4.40 -1.73
N ALA A 126 1.19 -3.74 -1.00
CA ALA A 126 0.97 -2.43 -0.37
C ALA A 126 2.11 -1.51 -0.83
N TRP A 127 1.89 -0.82 -1.95
CA TRP A 127 2.93 -0.04 -2.62
C TRP A 127 2.86 1.43 -2.22
N TYR A 128 3.67 1.82 -1.23
CA TYR A 128 3.67 3.15 -0.61
C TYR A 128 2.30 3.57 -0.04
N SER A 129 1.51 2.61 0.46
CA SER A 129 0.16 2.87 0.99
C SER A 129 0.09 2.76 2.51
N ILE A 130 0.85 1.86 3.15
CA ILE A 130 0.90 1.76 4.64
C ILE A 130 1.57 2.96 5.30
N ILE A 131 2.17 3.85 4.52
CA ILE A 131 2.86 5.04 5.01
C ILE A 131 1.93 6.05 5.68
N HIS A 132 0.63 5.97 5.45
CA HIS A 132 -0.38 6.82 6.08
C HIS A 132 -1.00 6.20 7.34
N ILE A 133 -0.66 4.95 7.65
CA ILE A 133 -1.21 4.22 8.81
C ILE A 133 -0.32 4.48 10.03
N PRO A 134 -0.86 4.99 11.16
CA PRO A 134 -0.10 5.11 12.40
C PRO A 134 0.40 3.76 12.93
N ASP A 135 1.51 3.77 13.68
CA ASP A 135 2.11 2.55 14.21
C ASP A 135 1.13 1.73 15.08
N ALA A 136 0.30 2.41 15.86
CA ALA A 136 -0.71 1.77 16.70
C ALA A 136 -1.79 1.02 15.90
N GLU A 137 -1.99 1.34 14.62
CA GLU A 137 -3.02 0.76 13.76
C GLU A 137 -2.48 -0.31 12.80
N LEU A 138 -1.15 -0.40 12.63
CA LEU A 138 -0.52 -1.37 11.72
C LEU A 138 -0.89 -2.83 12.04
N ALA A 139 -0.98 -3.18 13.32
CA ALA A 139 -1.35 -4.53 13.72
C ALA A 139 -2.74 -4.95 13.19
N GLY A 140 -3.72 -4.04 13.21
CA GLY A 140 -5.05 -4.27 12.63
C GLY A 140 -5.01 -4.45 11.12
N VAL A 141 -4.24 -3.62 10.42
CA VAL A 141 -4.03 -3.73 8.96
C VAL A 141 -3.38 -5.07 8.60
N PHE A 142 -2.37 -5.50 9.35
CA PHE A 142 -1.68 -6.77 9.07
C PHE A 142 -2.50 -7.99 9.48
N ALA A 143 -3.39 -7.87 10.47
CA ALA A 143 -4.38 -8.90 10.77
C ALA A 143 -5.35 -9.12 9.59
N GLU A 144 -5.86 -8.03 9.00
CA GLU A 144 -6.71 -8.09 7.80
C GLU A 144 -5.96 -8.64 6.59
N ALA A 145 -4.70 -8.20 6.37
CA ALA A 145 -3.85 -8.76 5.34
C ALA A 145 -3.65 -10.27 5.51
N ALA A 146 -3.38 -10.72 6.76
CA ALA A 146 -3.27 -12.16 7.06
C ALA A 146 -4.61 -12.88 6.84
N ARG A 147 -5.74 -12.28 7.17
CA ARG A 147 -7.05 -12.91 6.99
C ARG A 147 -7.36 -13.20 5.52
N VAL A 148 -7.17 -12.20 4.64
CA VAL A 148 -7.54 -12.34 3.22
C VAL A 148 -6.50 -13.09 2.39
N LEU A 149 -5.25 -13.14 2.81
CA LEU A 149 -4.18 -13.87 2.13
C LEU A 149 -4.28 -15.36 2.46
N ARG A 150 -4.09 -16.23 1.48
CA ARG A 150 -4.04 -17.68 1.68
C ARG A 150 -2.83 -18.09 2.54
N PRO A 151 -2.90 -19.18 3.33
CA PRO A 151 -1.70 -19.78 3.91
C PRO A 151 -0.63 -19.99 2.83
N GLY A 152 0.64 -19.70 3.15
CA GLY A 152 1.73 -19.74 2.19
C GLY A 152 1.76 -18.61 1.16
N GLY A 153 0.81 -17.69 1.18
CA GLY A 153 0.73 -16.55 0.26
C GLY A 153 1.80 -15.48 0.50
N TRP A 154 1.97 -14.60 -0.46
CA TRP A 154 3.03 -13.60 -0.52
C TRP A 154 2.51 -12.19 -0.26
N PHE A 155 3.22 -11.39 0.53
CA PHE A 155 2.89 -9.99 0.73
C PHE A 155 4.11 -9.11 0.45
N GLN A 156 4.00 -8.26 -0.56
CA GLN A 156 5.01 -7.28 -0.95
C GLN A 156 4.66 -5.90 -0.44
N LEU A 157 5.55 -5.29 0.32
CA LEU A 157 5.41 -3.92 0.81
C LEU A 157 6.51 -3.04 0.21
N ALA A 158 6.16 -1.78 -0.10
CA ALA A 158 7.11 -0.72 -0.40
C ALA A 158 6.83 0.49 0.49
N PHE A 159 7.87 1.09 1.06
CA PHE A 159 7.78 2.24 1.96
C PHE A 159 9.08 3.02 2.01
N GLN A 160 9.01 4.26 2.49
CA GLN A 160 10.22 5.06 2.72
C GLN A 160 10.83 4.72 4.08
N LEU A 161 12.15 4.49 4.08
CA LEU A 161 12.92 4.18 5.29
C LEU A 161 13.17 5.43 6.14
N GLY A 162 13.09 5.27 7.45
CA GLY A 162 13.33 6.31 8.45
C GLY A 162 12.78 5.94 9.82
N ASP A 163 12.62 6.95 10.66
CA ASP A 163 12.15 6.83 12.06
C ASP A 163 11.33 8.05 12.48
N ARG A 164 10.65 8.72 11.54
CA ARG A 164 9.90 9.95 11.80
C ARG A 164 8.57 9.96 11.06
N VAL A 165 7.72 10.90 11.44
CA VAL A 165 6.49 11.25 10.72
C VAL A 165 6.69 12.63 10.09
N ASP A 166 6.47 12.73 8.79
CA ASP A 166 6.46 13.99 8.06
C ASP A 166 4.99 14.36 7.79
N HIS A 167 4.56 15.54 8.27
CA HIS A 167 3.22 16.05 8.01
C HIS A 167 3.23 17.05 6.84
N PHE A 168 2.28 16.89 5.92
CA PHE A 168 2.09 17.78 4.78
C PHE A 168 0.69 18.39 4.82
N ALA A 169 0.64 19.73 4.85
CA ALA A 169 -0.60 20.51 4.85
C ALA A 169 -0.94 21.10 3.47
N ASP A 170 -0.03 20.98 2.51
CA ASP A 170 -0.18 21.48 1.13
C ASP A 170 0.58 20.58 0.15
N LEU A 171 -0.01 20.34 -1.00
CA LEU A 171 0.66 19.72 -2.15
C LEU A 171 0.33 20.52 -3.41
N ALA A 172 1.35 21.17 -3.97
CA ALA A 172 1.25 21.97 -5.20
C ALA A 172 0.12 23.04 -5.16
N GLY A 173 -0.13 23.66 -3.99
CA GLY A 173 -1.17 24.68 -3.79
C GLY A 173 -2.55 24.12 -3.45
N THR A 174 -2.69 22.81 -3.30
CA THR A 174 -3.92 22.17 -2.80
C THR A 174 -3.76 21.82 -1.32
N ALA A 175 -4.69 22.29 -0.49
CA ALA A 175 -4.68 21.96 0.94
C ALA A 175 -4.94 20.46 1.14
N ILE A 176 -4.08 19.83 1.94
CA ILE A 176 -4.15 18.41 2.32
C ILE A 176 -3.87 18.27 3.81
N ASP A 177 -4.15 17.09 4.36
CA ASP A 177 -3.84 16.71 5.74
C ASP A 177 -3.31 15.27 5.73
N LEU A 178 -2.00 15.13 5.44
CA LEU A 178 -1.36 13.83 5.25
C LEU A 178 -0.14 13.66 6.14
N ASP A 179 -0.15 12.60 6.93
CA ASP A 179 1.01 12.11 7.64
C ASP A 179 1.71 11.00 6.82
N PHE A 180 3.05 11.10 6.75
CA PHE A 180 3.90 10.12 6.09
C PHE A 180 4.83 9.49 7.13
N HIS A 181 4.51 8.29 7.56
CA HIS A 181 5.31 7.53 8.51
C HIS A 181 6.51 6.88 7.82
N ARG A 182 7.71 7.33 8.17
CA ARG A 182 8.97 6.71 7.76
C ARG A 182 9.32 5.63 8.76
N ARG A 183 9.59 4.40 8.29
CA ARG A 183 9.80 3.26 9.18
C ARG A 183 11.04 2.45 8.82
N SER A 184 11.62 1.79 9.81
CA SER A 184 12.62 0.76 9.59
C SER A 184 11.95 -0.58 9.21
N PHE A 185 12.74 -1.49 8.64
CA PHE A 185 12.28 -2.88 8.42
C PHE A 185 11.85 -3.56 9.71
N ASP A 186 12.57 -3.30 10.82
CA ASP A 186 12.30 -3.97 12.09
C ASP A 186 10.98 -3.51 12.70
N GLN A 187 10.61 -2.24 12.57
CA GLN A 187 9.29 -1.73 12.98
C GLN A 187 8.16 -2.44 12.21
N ILE A 188 8.27 -2.55 10.88
CA ILE A 188 7.27 -3.23 10.06
C ILE A 188 7.21 -4.73 10.41
N LEU A 189 8.36 -5.40 10.56
CA LEU A 189 8.40 -6.83 10.88
C LEU A 189 7.84 -7.13 12.27
N SER A 190 8.15 -6.31 13.27
CA SER A 190 7.58 -6.48 14.61
C SER A 190 6.05 -6.41 14.63
N ALA A 191 5.45 -5.66 13.70
CA ALA A 191 4.00 -5.61 13.53
C ALA A 191 3.44 -6.77 12.68
N LEU A 192 4.22 -7.35 11.77
CA LEU A 192 3.82 -8.46 10.90
C LEU A 192 3.92 -9.84 11.56
N GLU A 193 4.98 -10.07 12.36
CA GLU A 193 5.27 -11.38 12.99
C GLU A 193 4.10 -11.96 13.80
N PRO A 194 3.36 -11.19 14.64
CA PRO A 194 2.21 -11.71 15.39
C PRO A 194 1.09 -12.27 14.52
N HIS A 195 1.04 -11.87 13.25
CA HIS A 195 0.03 -12.30 12.27
C HIS A 195 0.52 -13.43 11.35
N GLY A 196 1.65 -14.07 11.71
CA GLY A 196 2.17 -15.24 11.00
C GLY A 196 2.95 -14.93 9.73
N PHE A 197 3.44 -13.71 9.57
CA PHE A 197 4.32 -13.34 8.46
C PHE A 197 5.80 -13.54 8.83
N SER A 198 6.56 -14.10 7.90
CA SER A 198 8.01 -14.25 8.01
C SER A 198 8.71 -13.53 6.85
N PRO A 199 9.82 -12.84 7.09
CA PRO A 199 10.56 -12.13 6.05
C PRO A 199 11.26 -13.10 5.10
N VAL A 200 11.19 -12.77 3.79
CA VAL A 200 11.88 -13.50 2.73
C VAL A 200 12.93 -12.63 2.07
N THR A 201 12.60 -11.37 1.76
CA THR A 201 13.53 -10.43 1.15
C THR A 201 13.38 -9.06 1.78
N ARG A 202 14.51 -8.45 2.11
CA ARG A 202 14.64 -7.04 2.45
C ARG A 202 15.56 -6.41 1.43
N LEU A 203 15.08 -5.41 0.70
CA LEU A 203 15.88 -4.64 -0.23
C LEU A 203 15.80 -3.17 0.14
N GLU A 204 16.95 -2.56 0.32
CA GLU A 204 17.09 -1.13 0.55
C GLU A 204 17.71 -0.48 -0.69
N ARG A 205 17.18 0.65 -1.11
CA ARG A 205 17.69 1.42 -2.23
C ARG A 205 17.93 2.86 -1.80
N GLU A 206 19.08 3.41 -2.21
CA GLU A 206 19.37 4.82 -2.05
C GLU A 206 18.39 5.68 -2.86
N PRO A 207 18.06 6.89 -2.38
CA PRO A 207 17.13 7.77 -3.07
C PRO A 207 17.69 8.26 -4.40
N GLU A 208 16.87 8.26 -5.43
CA GLU A 208 17.16 8.94 -6.69
C GLU A 208 16.93 10.44 -6.52
N ARG A 209 18.01 11.22 -6.40
CA ARG A 209 17.92 12.66 -6.11
C ARG A 209 17.74 13.53 -7.34
N ALA A 210 17.84 12.96 -8.53
CA ALA A 210 17.71 13.64 -9.80
C ALA A 210 16.67 12.96 -10.70
N GLY A 211 16.23 13.64 -11.77
CA GLY A 211 15.23 13.10 -12.69
C GLY A 211 13.81 13.65 -12.41
N ARG A 212 12.83 13.05 -13.07
CA ARG A 212 11.42 13.47 -12.99
C ARG A 212 10.77 13.15 -11.64
N TYR A 213 11.24 12.09 -10.97
CA TYR A 213 10.68 11.57 -9.71
C TYR A 213 11.74 11.54 -8.61
N PRO A 214 12.20 12.72 -8.13
CA PRO A 214 13.24 12.80 -7.11
C PRO A 214 12.73 12.31 -5.77
N GLU A 215 13.61 11.63 -5.03
CA GLU A 215 13.29 11.04 -3.73
C GLU A 215 14.11 11.69 -2.62
N ALA A 216 13.51 11.93 -1.47
CA ALA A 216 14.19 12.49 -0.31
C ALA A 216 14.74 11.39 0.63
N ASN A 217 14.10 10.21 0.64
CA ASN A 217 14.38 9.14 1.59
C ASN A 217 14.84 7.87 0.87
N ARG A 218 15.58 7.01 1.59
CA ARG A 218 15.85 5.65 1.13
C ARG A 218 14.55 4.87 1.00
N GLN A 219 14.48 3.95 0.04
CA GLN A 219 13.32 3.14 -0.24
C GLN A 219 13.53 1.74 0.33
N GLY A 220 12.51 1.22 1.02
CA GLY A 220 12.48 -0.13 1.55
C GLY A 220 11.46 -0.98 0.80
N TYR A 221 11.90 -2.16 0.37
CA TYR A 221 11.04 -3.19 -0.21
C TYR A 221 11.14 -4.43 0.66
N LEU A 222 10.00 -4.88 1.17
CA LEU A 222 9.90 -6.02 2.07
C LEU A 222 8.96 -7.06 1.48
N LEU A 223 9.49 -8.22 1.18
CA LEU A 223 8.68 -9.38 0.83
C LEU A 223 8.58 -10.30 2.04
N VAL A 224 7.35 -10.61 2.43
CA VAL A 224 7.07 -11.57 3.50
C VAL A 224 6.17 -12.69 2.99
N ARG A 225 6.21 -13.84 3.66
CA ARG A 225 5.36 -14.98 3.38
C ARG A 225 4.49 -15.28 4.60
N ARG A 226 3.17 -15.48 4.37
CA ARG A 226 2.27 -15.99 5.41
C ARG A 226 2.61 -17.45 5.72
N SER A 227 2.61 -17.83 6.99
CA SER A 227 2.80 -19.23 7.42
C SER A 227 1.75 -20.15 6.80
N ASP A 228 2.12 -21.42 6.61
CA ASP A 228 1.25 -22.43 6.02
C ASP A 228 0.20 -22.99 7.03
N ARG A 229 0.18 -22.45 8.27
CA ARG A 229 -0.70 -22.90 9.38
C ARG A 229 -1.78 -21.90 9.69
#